data_8321c2070c6a7138acd1c4f93422ae13
#
_entry.id   8321c2070c6a7138acd1c4f93422ae13
#
_cell.length_a   1.000
_cell.length_b   1.000
_cell.length_c   1.000
_cell.angle_alpha   90.00
_cell.angle_beta   90.00
_cell.angle_gamma   90.00
#
_symmetry.space_group_name_H-M   'P 1'
#
loop_
_entity.id
_entity.type
_entity.pdbx_description
1 polymer ?
#
loop_
_entity_poly.entity_id
_entity_poly.type
_entity_poly.pdbx_seq_one_letter_code
_entity_poly.pdbx_strand_id
1 'polypeptide(L)'
;IEKSGIKVSDDILDIFDHRVKRHISDGKLYSNYFLWTSTGRPSNSFGSVNFAALNKEQRKGFIPEHDMLVEYDYDAYHLRLIADLIDYKFPQGSVHEYLASFYGSTYEESKSISFRLLYGGIDKDIAKSIPFFGKVQHFKDEKWSEFNKNNYVKTNIYSRRIHKDNMSDVNKNKLF
;
A
#
# COMPACT_ATOMS: atom_id res chain seq x y z
N ILE A 1 5.67 -26.37 3.20
CA ILE A 1 5.71 -25.21 2.29
C ILE A 1 7.16 -25.09 1.87
N GLU A 2 7.46 -25.42 0.61
CA GLU A 2 8.79 -25.19 0.04
C GLU A 2 9.11 -23.70 0.12
N LYS A 3 10.30 -23.38 0.64
CA LYS A 3 10.78 -22.00 0.65
C LYS A 3 11.09 -21.61 -0.78
N SER A 4 10.28 -20.75 -1.37
CA SER A 4 10.56 -20.15 -2.67
C SER A 4 11.45 -18.92 -2.48
N GLY A 5 12.72 -19.02 -2.91
CA GLY A 5 13.64 -17.88 -2.99
C GLY A 5 13.62 -17.23 -4.36
N ILE A 6 14.09 -15.99 -4.46
CA ILE A 6 14.33 -15.33 -5.74
C ILE A 6 15.79 -15.57 -6.15
N LYS A 7 16.01 -16.06 -7.37
CA LYS A 7 17.36 -16.29 -7.89
C LYS A 7 18.12 -14.98 -8.03
N VAL A 8 19.37 -14.96 -7.62
CA VAL A 8 20.26 -13.78 -7.69
C VAL A 8 21.47 -14.09 -8.54
N SER A 9 22.02 -13.06 -9.21
CA SER A 9 23.23 -13.17 -10.01
C SER A 9 24.44 -13.14 -9.10
N ASP A 10 25.36 -14.10 -9.28
CA ASP A 10 26.64 -14.14 -8.57
C ASP A 10 27.54 -12.98 -8.96
N ASP A 11 27.45 -12.47 -10.19
CA ASP A 11 28.29 -11.41 -10.73
C ASP A 11 28.04 -10.04 -10.09
N ILE A 12 26.85 -9.87 -9.47
CA ILE A 12 26.44 -8.59 -8.91
C ILE A 12 25.99 -8.67 -7.44
N LEU A 13 26.52 -9.67 -6.72
CA LEU A 13 26.24 -9.82 -5.29
C LEU A 13 26.67 -8.60 -4.47
N ASP A 14 27.60 -7.81 -4.97
CA ASP A 14 28.13 -6.63 -4.26
C ASP A 14 27.14 -5.45 -4.17
N ILE A 15 26.10 -5.45 -4.99
CA ILE A 15 25.02 -4.47 -4.82
C ILE A 15 24.16 -4.71 -3.57
N PHE A 16 24.23 -5.92 -2.99
CA PHE A 16 23.54 -6.24 -1.76
C PHE A 16 24.41 -5.92 -0.55
N ASP A 17 23.84 -5.24 0.43
CA ASP A 17 24.51 -5.05 1.72
C ASP A 17 24.66 -6.39 2.47
N HIS A 18 25.52 -6.40 3.51
CA HIS A 18 25.80 -7.61 4.29
C HIS A 18 24.56 -8.19 4.96
N ARG A 19 23.53 -7.37 5.26
CA ARG A 19 22.27 -7.81 5.88
C ARG A 19 21.43 -8.59 4.90
N VAL A 20 21.44 -8.21 3.63
CA VAL A 20 20.75 -8.94 2.56
C VAL A 20 21.54 -10.20 2.19
N LYS A 21 22.87 -10.09 2.02
CA LYS A 21 23.76 -11.22 1.64
C LYS A 21 23.60 -12.45 2.55
N ARG A 22 23.42 -12.27 3.85
CA ARG A 22 23.25 -13.39 4.79
C ARG A 22 21.99 -14.23 4.57
N HIS A 23 21.03 -13.75 3.78
CA HIS A 23 19.81 -14.46 3.42
C HIS A 23 19.88 -15.14 2.05
N ILE A 24 21.07 -15.11 1.42
CA ILE A 24 21.35 -15.81 0.18
C ILE A 24 21.85 -17.22 0.50
N SER A 25 21.24 -18.22 -0.09
CA SER A 25 21.65 -19.62 -0.04
C SER A 25 21.37 -20.27 -1.38
N ASP A 26 22.31 -21.07 -1.88
CA ASP A 26 22.20 -21.79 -3.15
C ASP A 26 21.78 -20.88 -4.33
N GLY A 27 22.38 -19.68 -4.40
CA GLY A 27 22.09 -18.71 -5.45
C GLY A 27 20.70 -18.10 -5.39
N LYS A 28 19.98 -18.26 -4.29
CA LYS A 28 18.64 -17.67 -4.09
C LYS A 28 18.58 -16.82 -2.82
N LEU A 29 17.91 -15.69 -2.92
CA LEU A 29 17.59 -14.80 -1.80
C LEU A 29 16.26 -15.20 -1.18
N TYR A 30 16.24 -15.41 0.12
CA TYR A 30 15.05 -15.83 0.87
C TYR A 30 14.54 -14.76 1.81
N SER A 31 13.25 -14.78 2.08
CA SER A 31 12.62 -13.96 3.10
C SER A 31 11.60 -14.75 3.91
N ASN A 32 11.40 -14.32 5.15
CA ASN A 32 10.36 -14.84 6.02
C ASN A 32 9.27 -13.79 6.21
N TYR A 33 8.00 -14.21 6.09
CA TYR A 33 6.86 -13.33 6.25
C TYR A 33 6.08 -13.66 7.52
N PHE A 34 5.65 -12.59 8.19
CA PHE A 34 4.71 -12.64 9.28
C PHE A 34 3.32 -12.25 8.73
N LEU A 35 2.39 -13.19 8.77
CA LEU A 35 1.05 -13.02 8.18
C LEU A 35 0.04 -12.42 9.14
N TRP A 36 0.29 -12.50 10.44
CA TRP A 36 -0.64 -12.09 11.50
C TRP A 36 -0.40 -10.65 11.93
N THR A 37 -0.62 -9.71 11.02
CA THR A 37 -0.49 -8.29 11.32
C THR A 37 -1.85 -7.68 11.69
N SER A 38 -1.83 -6.58 12.44
CA SER A 38 -3.06 -5.87 12.83
C SER A 38 -3.88 -5.39 11.63
N THR A 39 -3.22 -5.03 10.54
CA THR A 39 -3.85 -4.58 9.31
C THR A 39 -4.27 -5.71 8.37
N GLY A 40 -3.82 -6.95 8.62
CA GLY A 40 -4.00 -8.09 7.71
C GLY A 40 -3.04 -8.08 6.50
N ARG A 41 -2.18 -7.06 6.36
CA ARG A 41 -1.17 -7.01 5.30
C ARG A 41 0.07 -7.81 5.74
N PRO A 42 0.52 -8.81 4.98
CA PRO A 42 1.75 -9.54 5.32
C PRO A 42 2.94 -8.57 5.49
N SER A 43 3.74 -8.84 6.50
CA SER A 43 4.96 -8.07 6.76
C SER A 43 6.15 -9.02 6.88
N ASN A 44 7.34 -8.51 6.70
CA ASN A 44 8.54 -9.31 6.89
C ASN A 44 8.81 -9.54 8.37
N SER A 45 9.25 -10.74 8.73
CA SER A 45 9.73 -11.04 10.07
C SER A 45 10.98 -10.21 10.39
N PHE A 46 11.19 -9.90 11.67
CA PHE A 46 12.36 -9.14 12.10
C PHE A 46 13.66 -9.78 11.61
N GLY A 47 14.54 -8.95 11.06
CA GLY A 47 15.82 -9.40 10.50
C GLY A 47 15.72 -10.09 9.14
N SER A 48 14.54 -10.25 8.57
CA SER A 48 14.31 -10.83 7.24
C SER A 48 14.36 -9.76 6.15
N VAL A 49 14.55 -10.17 4.90
CA VAL A 49 14.62 -9.27 3.74
C VAL A 49 13.22 -8.80 3.36
N ASN A 50 13.04 -7.50 3.25
CA ASN A 50 11.82 -6.93 2.69
C ASN A 50 11.99 -6.69 1.18
N PHE A 51 11.53 -7.60 0.35
CA PHE A 51 11.62 -7.49 -1.11
C PHE A 51 10.97 -6.20 -1.65
N ALA A 52 9.86 -5.77 -1.05
CA ALA A 52 9.17 -4.54 -1.47
C ALA A 52 9.96 -3.26 -1.15
N ALA A 53 10.86 -3.30 -0.17
CA ALA A 53 11.69 -2.17 0.24
C ALA A 53 13.08 -2.14 -0.43
N LEU A 54 13.44 -3.16 -1.20
CA LEU A 54 14.70 -3.15 -1.96
C LEU A 54 14.65 -2.06 -3.03
N ASN A 55 15.73 -1.29 -3.12
CA ASN A 55 15.85 -0.23 -4.12
C ASN A 55 16.02 -0.81 -5.55
N LYS A 56 15.90 0.05 -6.55
CA LYS A 56 15.98 -0.36 -7.97
C LYS A 56 17.33 -1.01 -8.32
N GLU A 57 18.43 -0.53 -7.74
CA GLU A 57 19.75 -1.09 -7.99
C GLU A 57 19.87 -2.51 -7.43
N GLN A 58 19.41 -2.73 -6.20
CA GLN A 58 19.39 -4.07 -5.60
C GLN A 58 18.52 -5.06 -6.39
N ARG A 59 17.38 -4.57 -6.95
CA ARG A 59 16.51 -5.43 -7.78
C ARG A 59 17.14 -5.87 -9.09
N LYS A 60 18.14 -5.17 -9.62
CA LYS A 60 18.91 -5.60 -10.79
C LYS A 60 19.69 -6.91 -10.54
N GLY A 61 19.93 -7.26 -9.28
CA GLY A 61 20.55 -8.53 -8.90
C GLY A 61 19.63 -9.73 -9.04
N PHE A 62 18.34 -9.54 -9.28
CA PHE A 62 17.40 -10.63 -9.50
C PHE A 62 17.48 -11.12 -10.94
N ILE A 63 17.57 -12.41 -11.10
CA ILE A 63 17.55 -13.06 -12.41
C ILE A 63 16.36 -14.03 -12.49
N PRO A 64 15.76 -14.20 -13.67
CA PRO A 64 14.68 -15.14 -13.83
C PRO A 64 15.18 -16.58 -13.63
N GLU A 65 14.35 -17.42 -13.06
CA GLU A 65 14.62 -18.86 -13.00
C GLU A 65 14.37 -19.55 -14.37
N HIS A 66 13.50 -18.93 -15.17
CA HIS A 66 13.20 -19.34 -16.54
C HIS A 66 13.52 -18.20 -17.51
N ASP A 67 12.63 -17.90 -18.45
CA ASP A 67 12.92 -16.96 -19.54
C ASP A 67 12.85 -15.50 -19.12
N MET A 68 11.94 -15.14 -18.18
CA MET A 68 11.73 -13.76 -17.79
C MET A 68 11.19 -13.59 -16.36
N LEU A 69 11.38 -12.39 -15.80
CA LEU A 69 10.63 -11.90 -14.65
C LEU A 69 9.45 -11.08 -15.16
N VAL A 70 8.28 -11.31 -14.59
CA VAL A 70 7.07 -10.56 -14.92
C VAL A 70 6.63 -9.80 -13.68
N GLU A 71 6.48 -8.47 -13.80
CA GLU A 71 5.94 -7.62 -12.75
C GLU A 71 4.48 -7.27 -13.07
N TYR A 72 3.61 -7.50 -12.10
CA TYR A 72 2.21 -7.07 -12.14
C TYR A 72 2.00 -6.04 -11.04
N ASP A 73 1.58 -4.85 -11.42
CA ASP A 73 1.22 -3.79 -10.48
C ASP A 73 -0.16 -3.20 -10.83
N TYR A 74 -0.88 -2.77 -9.82
CA TYR A 74 -2.17 -2.11 -9.99
C TYR A 74 -1.97 -0.60 -10.11
N ASP A 75 -2.45 -0.01 -11.22
CA ASP A 75 -2.48 1.45 -11.34
C ASP A 75 -3.37 2.07 -10.27
N ALA A 76 -2.79 2.96 -9.46
CA ALA A 76 -3.49 3.71 -8.42
C ALA A 76 -4.37 2.84 -7.50
N TYR A 77 -3.89 1.65 -7.10
CA TYR A 77 -4.66 0.62 -6.39
C TYR A 77 -5.53 1.16 -5.25
N HIS A 78 -4.96 1.94 -4.33
CA HIS A 78 -5.71 2.45 -3.18
C HIS A 78 -6.85 3.40 -3.59
N LEU A 79 -6.61 4.28 -4.57
CA LEU A 79 -7.63 5.21 -5.06
C LEU A 79 -8.76 4.46 -5.76
N ARG A 80 -8.44 3.44 -6.55
CA ARG A 80 -9.44 2.62 -7.24
C ARG A 80 -10.23 1.75 -6.28
N LEU A 81 -9.57 1.14 -5.28
CA LEU A 81 -10.24 0.34 -4.25
C LEU A 81 -11.22 1.19 -3.44
N ILE A 82 -10.81 2.40 -3.05
CA ILE A 82 -11.70 3.30 -2.31
C ILE A 82 -12.82 3.81 -3.21
N ALA A 83 -12.54 4.10 -4.48
CA ALA A 83 -13.56 4.50 -5.44
C ALA A 83 -14.67 3.44 -5.56
N ASP A 84 -14.28 2.16 -5.61
CA ASP A 84 -15.22 1.04 -5.61
C ASP A 84 -16.07 1.01 -4.31
N LEU A 85 -15.43 1.17 -3.15
CA LEU A 85 -16.11 1.19 -1.85
C LEU A 85 -17.13 2.33 -1.67
N ILE A 86 -16.93 3.46 -2.36
CA ILE A 86 -17.79 4.65 -2.28
C ILE A 86 -18.68 4.85 -3.53
N ASP A 87 -18.75 3.86 -4.40
CA ASP A 87 -19.43 3.92 -5.68
C ASP A 87 -19.06 5.19 -6.47
N TYR A 88 -17.76 5.37 -6.70
CA TYR A 88 -17.21 6.43 -7.53
C TYR A 88 -16.48 5.82 -8.73
N LYS A 89 -16.78 6.32 -9.92
CA LYS A 89 -16.11 5.87 -11.14
C LYS A 89 -15.17 6.95 -11.67
N PHE A 90 -13.89 6.64 -11.67
CA PHE A 90 -12.92 7.46 -12.39
C PHE A 90 -13.13 7.34 -13.91
N PRO A 91 -12.82 8.38 -14.68
CA PRO A 91 -12.74 8.26 -16.13
C PRO A 91 -11.73 7.18 -16.56
N GLN A 92 -11.83 6.75 -17.82
CA GLN A 92 -10.82 5.85 -18.39
C GLN A 92 -9.47 6.56 -18.42
N GLY A 93 -8.39 5.81 -18.19
CA GLY A 93 -7.03 6.30 -18.16
C GLY A 93 -6.41 6.35 -16.77
N SER A 94 -5.38 7.15 -16.61
CA SER A 94 -4.64 7.30 -15.36
C SER A 94 -5.42 8.11 -14.33
N VAL A 95 -5.63 7.54 -13.16
CA VAL A 95 -6.26 8.23 -12.02
C VAL A 95 -5.43 9.42 -11.55
N HIS A 96 -4.11 9.29 -11.57
CA HIS A 96 -3.22 10.37 -11.13
C HIS A 96 -3.18 11.53 -12.11
N GLU A 97 -3.29 11.30 -13.43
CA GLU A 97 -3.43 12.36 -14.42
C GLU A 97 -4.77 13.09 -14.27
N TYR A 98 -5.85 12.34 -14.08
CA TYR A 98 -7.16 12.91 -13.80
C TYR A 98 -7.14 13.82 -12.57
N LEU A 99 -6.56 13.36 -11.46
CA LEU A 99 -6.48 14.16 -10.24
C LEU A 99 -5.48 15.34 -10.38
N ALA A 100 -4.39 15.16 -11.12
CA ALA A 100 -3.43 16.23 -11.41
C ALA A 100 -4.09 17.45 -12.06
N SER A 101 -5.09 17.24 -12.93
CA SER A 101 -5.85 18.33 -13.57
C SER A 101 -6.60 19.20 -12.56
N PHE A 102 -7.06 18.66 -11.44
CA PHE A 102 -7.68 19.43 -10.36
C PHE A 102 -6.66 20.13 -9.46
N TYR A 103 -5.49 19.53 -9.28
CA TYR A 103 -4.44 20.11 -8.42
C TYR A 103 -3.61 21.17 -9.13
N GLY A 104 -3.66 21.23 -10.46
CA GLY A 104 -2.73 22.05 -11.26
C GLY A 104 -1.29 21.58 -11.10
N SER A 105 -1.06 20.28 -10.96
CA SER A 105 0.23 19.68 -10.65
C SER A 105 0.66 18.62 -11.68
N THR A 106 1.90 18.18 -11.58
CA THR A 106 2.41 17.06 -12.40
C THR A 106 1.86 15.72 -11.93
N TYR A 107 2.00 14.70 -12.75
CA TYR A 107 1.63 13.31 -12.41
C TYR A 107 2.30 12.82 -11.12
N GLU A 108 3.59 13.06 -10.94
CA GLU A 108 4.33 12.62 -9.75
C GLU A 108 3.91 13.37 -8.48
N GLU A 109 3.67 14.67 -8.61
CA GLU A 109 3.14 15.47 -7.51
C GLU A 109 1.73 15.03 -7.12
N SER A 110 0.89 14.71 -8.12
CA SER A 110 -0.46 14.21 -7.90
C SER A 110 -0.50 12.94 -7.05
N LYS A 111 0.46 12.02 -7.23
CA LYS A 111 0.61 10.84 -6.36
C LYS A 111 0.77 11.25 -4.90
N SER A 112 1.76 12.10 -4.63
CA SER A 112 2.05 12.57 -3.26
C SER A 112 0.88 13.32 -2.64
N ILE A 113 0.23 14.21 -3.40
CA ILE A 113 -0.94 14.97 -2.94
C ILE A 113 -2.09 14.02 -2.61
N SER A 114 -2.41 13.11 -3.53
CA SER A 114 -3.51 12.16 -3.36
C SER A 114 -3.32 11.26 -2.12
N PHE A 115 -2.13 10.73 -1.90
CA PHE A 115 -1.84 9.93 -0.71
C PHE A 115 -1.90 10.76 0.57
N ARG A 116 -1.39 11.99 0.57
CA ARG A 116 -1.48 12.88 1.72
C ARG A 116 -2.94 13.18 2.08
N LEU A 117 -3.80 13.48 1.09
CA LEU A 117 -5.22 13.72 1.31
C LEU A 117 -5.94 12.47 1.82
N LEU A 118 -5.62 11.32 1.24
CA LEU A 118 -6.27 10.07 1.61
C LEU A 118 -5.98 9.67 3.07
N TYR A 119 -4.73 9.75 3.48
CA TYR A 119 -4.26 9.28 4.80
C TYR A 119 -4.06 10.39 5.84
N GLY A 120 -3.79 11.61 5.42
CA GLY A 120 -3.51 12.74 6.31
C GLY A 120 -4.74 13.57 6.69
N GLY A 121 -5.74 13.58 5.84
CA GLY A 121 -6.94 14.39 6.01
C GLY A 121 -7.27 15.21 4.77
N ILE A 122 -8.56 15.44 4.56
CA ILE A 122 -9.09 16.17 3.41
C ILE A 122 -9.62 17.50 3.94
N ASP A 123 -9.07 18.62 3.43
CA ASP A 123 -9.62 19.92 3.74
C ASP A 123 -10.97 20.17 3.05
N LYS A 124 -11.72 21.15 3.57
CA LYS A 124 -13.09 21.42 3.11
C LYS A 124 -13.15 21.91 1.65
N ASP A 125 -12.14 22.61 1.18
CA ASP A 125 -12.14 23.16 -0.17
C ASP A 125 -11.84 22.06 -1.19
N ILE A 126 -10.92 21.16 -0.87
CA ILE A 126 -10.65 19.96 -1.67
C ILE A 126 -11.88 19.05 -1.71
N ALA A 127 -12.54 18.83 -0.58
CA ALA A 127 -13.74 17.99 -0.52
C ALA A 127 -14.89 18.57 -1.38
N LYS A 128 -14.97 19.89 -1.52
CA LYS A 128 -15.98 20.56 -2.38
C LYS A 128 -15.60 20.57 -3.85
N SER A 129 -14.33 20.79 -4.16
CA SER A 129 -13.86 20.96 -5.54
C SER A 129 -13.65 19.65 -6.29
N ILE A 130 -13.31 18.57 -5.57
CA ILE A 130 -13.03 17.26 -6.16
C ILE A 130 -14.07 16.24 -5.66
N PRO A 131 -15.04 15.85 -6.49
CA PRO A 131 -16.16 14.97 -6.06
C PRO A 131 -15.71 13.65 -5.44
N PHE A 132 -14.62 13.08 -5.90
CA PHE A 132 -14.01 11.89 -5.31
C PHE A 132 -13.68 12.10 -3.83
N PHE A 133 -12.96 13.17 -3.49
CA PHE A 133 -12.57 13.44 -2.10
C PHE A 133 -13.74 13.88 -1.22
N GLY A 134 -14.78 14.48 -1.81
CA GLY A 134 -16.04 14.73 -1.09
C GLY A 134 -16.70 13.44 -0.61
N LYS A 135 -16.79 12.44 -1.50
CA LYS A 135 -17.31 11.11 -1.15
C LYS A 135 -16.39 10.37 -0.16
N VAL A 136 -15.07 10.45 -0.33
CA VAL A 136 -14.11 9.86 0.62
C VAL A 136 -14.27 10.47 2.00
N GLN A 137 -14.43 11.80 2.10
CA GLN A 137 -14.66 12.46 3.39
C GLN A 137 -15.94 11.97 4.05
N HIS A 138 -17.02 11.86 3.30
CA HIS A 138 -18.29 11.34 3.81
C HIS A 138 -18.14 9.91 4.35
N PHE A 139 -17.52 9.02 3.57
CA PHE A 139 -17.22 7.64 3.99
C PHE A 139 -16.38 7.59 5.29
N LYS A 140 -15.35 8.44 5.40
CA LYS A 140 -14.55 8.55 6.64
C LYS A 140 -15.39 9.00 7.82
N ASP A 141 -16.33 9.93 7.62
CA ASP A 141 -17.22 10.43 8.66
C ASP A 141 -18.21 9.36 9.13
N GLU A 142 -18.77 8.59 8.22
CA GLU A 142 -19.64 7.46 8.54
C GLU A 142 -18.90 6.39 9.35
N LYS A 143 -17.70 5.98 8.90
CA LYS A 143 -16.89 4.98 9.60
C LYS A 143 -16.44 5.46 10.98
N TRP A 144 -16.13 6.74 11.13
CA TRP A 144 -15.82 7.34 12.41
C TRP A 144 -17.01 7.38 13.37
N SER A 145 -18.19 7.68 12.84
CA SER A 145 -19.44 7.63 13.60
C SER A 145 -19.77 6.21 14.07
N GLU A 146 -19.65 5.22 13.17
CA GLU A 146 -19.80 3.80 13.50
C GLU A 146 -18.85 3.37 14.62
N PHE A 147 -17.57 3.75 14.51
CA PHE A 147 -16.55 3.43 15.49
C PHE A 147 -16.86 4.01 16.88
N ASN A 148 -17.24 5.29 16.95
CA ASN A 148 -17.58 5.95 18.22
C ASN A 148 -18.83 5.37 18.86
N LYS A 149 -19.81 4.94 18.07
CA LYS A 149 -21.05 4.34 18.56
C LYS A 149 -20.84 2.92 19.10
N ASN A 150 -20.04 2.12 18.40
CA ASN A 150 -19.94 0.68 18.64
C ASN A 150 -18.64 0.28 19.37
N ASN A 151 -17.67 1.18 19.53
CA ASN A 151 -16.29 0.90 19.95
C ASN A 151 -15.54 -0.08 19.01
N TYR A 152 -16.06 -0.28 17.82
CA TYR A 152 -15.39 -0.99 16.73
C TYR A 152 -15.91 -0.49 15.39
N VAL A 153 -15.15 -0.75 14.33
CA VAL A 153 -15.58 -0.61 12.94
C VAL A 153 -15.43 -1.94 12.22
N LYS A 154 -16.29 -2.20 11.26
CA LYS A 154 -16.17 -3.36 10.37
C LYS A 154 -15.50 -2.97 9.07
N THR A 155 -14.57 -3.81 8.62
CA THR A 155 -14.06 -3.69 7.25
C THR A 155 -15.16 -4.08 6.26
N ASN A 156 -15.21 -3.44 5.11
CA ASN A 156 -16.21 -3.74 4.08
C ASN A 156 -16.03 -5.14 3.49
N ILE A 157 -14.76 -5.58 3.38
CA ILE A 157 -14.41 -6.93 2.94
C ILE A 157 -14.22 -7.79 4.20
N TYR A 158 -14.77 -9.00 4.21
CA TYR A 158 -14.70 -9.99 5.29
C TYR A 158 -15.33 -9.56 6.63
N SER A 159 -15.93 -8.37 6.75
CA SER A 159 -16.57 -7.88 7.99
C SER A 159 -15.71 -8.00 9.24
N ARG A 160 -14.38 -7.92 9.10
CA ARG A 160 -13.43 -7.97 10.21
C ARG A 160 -13.69 -6.79 11.14
N ARG A 161 -13.76 -7.03 12.45
CA ARG A 161 -13.92 -5.99 13.46
C ARG A 161 -12.57 -5.45 13.89
N ILE A 162 -12.41 -4.12 13.86
CA ILE A 162 -11.28 -3.40 14.41
C ILE A 162 -11.77 -2.69 15.67
N HIS A 163 -11.35 -3.18 16.84
CA HIS A 163 -11.81 -2.68 18.13
C HIS A 163 -10.93 -1.54 18.63
N LYS A 164 -11.54 -0.60 19.37
CA LYS A 164 -10.87 0.55 19.97
C LYS A 164 -9.75 0.13 20.93
N ASP A 165 -9.96 -0.90 21.71
CA ASP A 165 -9.01 -1.40 22.71
C ASP A 165 -7.70 -1.93 22.11
N ASN A 166 -7.71 -2.25 20.80
CA ASN A 166 -6.53 -2.72 20.08
C ASN A 166 -5.73 -1.58 19.43
N MET A 167 -6.09 -0.33 19.68
CA MET A 167 -5.48 0.84 19.06
C MET A 167 -5.09 1.87 20.11
N SER A 168 -3.81 2.23 20.18
CA SER A 168 -3.35 3.41 20.90
C SER A 168 -3.58 4.65 20.03
N ASP A 169 -3.92 5.77 20.64
CA ASP A 169 -4.08 7.06 19.95
C ASP A 169 -4.97 7.03 18.71
N VAL A 170 -6.19 6.54 18.87
CA VAL A 170 -7.14 6.46 17.76
C VAL A 170 -7.62 7.85 17.38
N ASN A 171 -7.38 8.20 16.14
CA ASN A 171 -8.04 9.34 15.50
C ASN A 171 -8.65 8.91 14.16
N LYS A 172 -9.51 9.77 13.60
CA LYS A 172 -10.25 9.49 12.37
C LYS A 172 -9.35 9.10 11.19
N ASN A 173 -8.18 9.71 11.06
CA ASN A 173 -7.26 9.43 9.96
C ASN A 173 -6.52 8.09 10.14
N LYS A 174 -6.27 7.68 11.40
CA LYS A 174 -5.63 6.39 11.68
C LYS A 174 -6.59 5.21 11.52
N LEU A 175 -7.90 5.45 11.64
CA LEU A 175 -8.91 4.41 11.47
C LEU A 175 -9.09 4.04 10.00
N PHE A 176 -8.88 4.98 9.11
CA PHE A 176 -9.02 4.82 7.68
C PHE A 176 -7.72 4.29 7.06
#